data_604a2ba3562388f9bb9c1e32e962a05b
#
_entry.id   604a2ba3562388f9bb9c1e32e962a05b
#
_cell.length_a   1.000
_cell.length_b   1.000
_cell.length_c   1.000
_cell.angle_alpha   90.00
_cell.angle_beta   90.00
_cell.angle_gamma   90.00
#
_symmetry.space_group_name_H-M   'P 1'
#
loop_
_entity.id
_entity.type
_entity.pdbx_description
1 polymer ?
#
loop_
_entity_poly.entity_id
_entity_poly.type
_entity_poly.pdbx_seq_one_letter_code
_entity_poly.pdbx_strand_id
1 'polypeptide(L)'
;MPELVTAIKAASEGQVQLSPKAAARLMREIRAPESPEKLTEREVDVLRLLAQGKANKEIAYALGIGAKTVKSHVSSILAKLGVASRTQAALYAASIGLVELSGE
;
A
#
# COMPACT_ATOMS: atom_id res chain seq x y z
N MET A 1 14.56 -5.73 15.41
CA MET A 1 13.70 -6.92 15.40
C MET A 1 13.82 -7.60 14.08
N PRO A 2 14.27 -8.84 14.10
CA PRO A 2 14.49 -9.53 12.82
C PRO A 2 13.25 -9.62 11.96
N GLU A 3 12.10 -9.85 12.59
CA GLU A 3 10.87 -9.98 11.81
C GLU A 3 10.52 -8.70 11.09
N LEU A 4 10.72 -7.58 11.75
CA LEU A 4 10.39 -6.30 11.16
C LEU A 4 11.29 -6.01 9.96
N VAL A 5 12.57 -6.30 10.11
CA VAL A 5 13.52 -6.09 9.02
C VAL A 5 13.18 -6.97 7.84
N THR A 6 12.86 -8.23 8.10
CA THR A 6 12.51 -9.15 7.02
C THR A 6 11.25 -8.70 6.29
N ALA A 7 10.25 -8.25 7.05
CA ALA A 7 9.00 -7.79 6.44
C ALA A 7 9.25 -6.58 5.55
N ILE A 8 10.09 -5.66 5.99
CA ILE A 8 10.39 -4.48 5.19
C ILE A 8 11.10 -4.86 3.92
N LYS A 9 12.00 -5.82 3.98
CA LYS A 9 12.69 -6.30 2.79
C LYS A 9 11.70 -6.90 1.79
N ALA A 10 10.79 -7.73 2.26
CA ALA A 10 9.82 -8.34 1.38
C ALA A 10 8.95 -7.26 0.73
N ALA A 11 8.57 -6.25 1.49
CA ALA A 11 7.75 -5.18 0.95
C ALA A 11 8.50 -4.39 -0.12
N SER A 12 9.80 -4.22 0.04
CA SER A 12 10.58 -3.46 -0.94
C SER A 12 10.68 -4.20 -2.27
N GLU A 13 10.35 -5.47 -2.29
CA GLU A 13 10.32 -6.23 -3.53
C GLU A 13 8.95 -6.21 -4.17
N GLY A 14 8.06 -5.36 -3.70
CA GLY A 14 6.76 -5.22 -4.34
C GLY A 14 5.67 -6.06 -3.71
N GLN A 15 5.97 -6.75 -2.64
CA GLN A 15 4.98 -7.57 -1.94
C GLN A 15 4.74 -7.04 -0.55
N VAL A 16 3.50 -7.13 -0.10
CA VAL A 16 3.17 -6.74 1.26
C VAL A 16 3.01 -8.02 2.07
N GLN A 17 4.04 -8.37 2.80
CA GLN A 17 4.06 -9.59 3.61
C GLN A 17 4.54 -9.23 4.99
N LEU A 18 3.62 -8.93 5.88
CA LEU A 18 3.96 -8.56 7.25
C LEU A 18 3.31 -9.54 8.21
N SER A 19 4.04 -9.92 9.26
CA SER A 19 3.42 -10.65 10.34
C SER A 19 2.41 -9.71 11.01
N PRO A 20 1.39 -10.25 11.65
CA PRO A 20 0.42 -9.40 12.35
C PRO A 20 1.08 -8.46 13.35
N LYS A 21 2.09 -8.95 14.04
CA LYS A 21 2.78 -8.15 15.03
C LYS A 21 3.55 -7.00 14.39
N ALA A 22 4.25 -7.28 13.30
CA ALA A 22 4.99 -6.24 12.60
C ALA A 22 4.04 -5.23 11.97
N ALA A 23 2.93 -5.69 11.43
CA ALA A 23 1.95 -4.79 10.83
C ALA A 23 1.38 -3.85 11.88
N ALA A 24 1.01 -4.36 13.04
CA ALA A 24 0.46 -3.53 14.10
C ALA A 24 1.47 -2.46 14.54
N ARG A 25 2.73 -2.85 14.61
CA ARG A 25 3.77 -1.92 15.02
C ARG A 25 3.97 -0.82 13.99
N LEU A 26 4.01 -1.19 12.72
CA LEU A 26 4.18 -0.20 11.66
C LEU A 26 2.98 0.75 11.61
N MET A 27 1.78 0.23 11.82
CA MET A 27 0.61 1.08 11.80
C MET A 27 0.66 2.14 12.90
N ARG A 28 1.24 1.81 14.04
CA ARG A 28 1.38 2.80 15.10
C ARG A 28 2.39 3.88 14.75
N GLU A 29 3.34 3.56 13.88
CA GLU A 29 4.36 4.54 13.52
C GLU A 29 3.97 5.37 12.32
N ILE A 30 2.96 4.96 11.58
CA ILE A 30 2.51 5.72 10.43
C ILE A 30 1.70 6.90 10.92
N ARG A 31 2.13 8.08 10.52
CA ARG A 31 1.40 9.29 10.85
C ARG A 31 0.63 9.74 9.64
N ALA A 32 -0.55 9.22 9.49
CA ALA A 32 -1.42 9.69 8.41
C ALA A 32 -1.82 11.12 8.72
N PRO A 33 -1.89 11.97 7.71
CA PRO A 33 -2.36 13.33 7.94
C PRO A 33 -3.81 13.32 8.38
N GLU A 34 -4.18 14.29 9.20
CA GLU A 34 -5.55 14.37 9.69
C GLU A 34 -6.52 14.55 8.53
N SER A 35 -6.11 15.26 7.51
CA SER A 35 -6.94 15.50 6.34
C SER A 35 -6.13 15.23 5.10
N PRO A 36 -5.93 13.96 4.77
CA PRO A 36 -5.17 13.64 3.56
C PRO A 36 -5.95 14.11 2.33
N GLU A 37 -5.21 14.44 1.29
CA GLU A 37 -5.85 14.81 0.05
C GLU A 37 -6.72 13.66 -0.41
N LYS A 38 -7.84 14.02 -1.00
CA LYS A 38 -8.79 13.03 -1.44
C LYS A 38 -8.24 12.28 -2.66
N LEU A 39 -8.33 10.98 -2.61
CA LEU A 39 -7.93 10.14 -3.73
C LEU A 39 -9.03 10.14 -4.78
N THR A 40 -8.63 10.07 -6.05
CA THR A 40 -9.60 9.88 -7.12
C THR A 40 -10.09 8.43 -7.10
N GLU A 41 -11.17 8.17 -7.82
CA GLU A 41 -11.70 6.81 -7.90
C GLU A 41 -10.66 5.84 -8.45
N ARG A 42 -9.93 6.27 -9.47
CA ARG A 42 -8.90 5.40 -10.05
C ARG A 42 -7.77 5.16 -9.05
N GLU A 43 -7.41 6.17 -8.27
CA GLU A 43 -6.40 6.00 -7.25
C GLU A 43 -6.86 5.03 -6.16
N VAL A 44 -8.13 5.09 -5.81
CA VAL A 44 -8.68 4.13 -4.85
C VAL A 44 -8.59 2.72 -5.41
N ASP A 45 -8.92 2.54 -6.68
CA ASP A 45 -8.81 1.23 -7.31
C ASP A 45 -7.37 0.72 -7.27
N VAL A 46 -6.43 1.59 -7.60
CA VAL A 46 -5.01 1.21 -7.58
C VAL A 46 -4.57 0.87 -6.15
N LEU A 47 -4.98 1.68 -5.19
CA LEU A 47 -4.60 1.46 -3.80
C LEU A 47 -5.15 0.12 -3.30
N ARG A 48 -6.38 -0.20 -3.66
CA ARG A 48 -6.98 -1.46 -3.24
C ARG A 48 -6.18 -2.65 -3.77
N LEU A 49 -5.84 -2.63 -5.03
CA LEU A 49 -5.07 -3.73 -5.63
C LEU A 49 -3.65 -3.79 -5.09
N LEU A 50 -3.06 -2.62 -4.89
CA LEU A 50 -1.73 -2.53 -4.30
C LEU A 50 -1.73 -3.15 -2.90
N ALA A 51 -2.74 -2.86 -2.12
CA ALA A 51 -2.84 -3.38 -0.76
C ALA A 51 -3.10 -4.88 -0.72
N GLN A 52 -3.63 -5.43 -1.81
CA GLN A 52 -3.81 -6.86 -1.93
C GLN A 52 -2.51 -7.56 -2.33
N GLY A 53 -1.43 -6.82 -2.49
CA GLY A 53 -0.15 -7.41 -2.85
C GLY A 53 0.11 -7.52 -4.33
N LYS A 54 -0.70 -6.88 -5.15
CA LYS A 54 -0.52 -6.96 -6.60
C LYS A 54 0.65 -6.10 -7.04
N ALA A 55 1.42 -6.60 -8.00
CA ALA A 55 2.49 -5.83 -8.61
C ALA A 55 1.89 -4.85 -9.62
N ASN A 56 2.65 -3.82 -9.98
CA ASN A 56 2.16 -2.82 -10.93
C ASN A 56 1.65 -3.43 -12.22
N LYS A 57 2.34 -4.46 -12.71
CA LYS A 57 1.95 -5.13 -13.92
C LYS A 57 0.58 -5.79 -13.80
N GLU A 58 0.33 -6.39 -12.63
CA GLU A 58 -0.95 -7.03 -12.37
C GLU A 58 -2.05 -5.99 -12.23
N ILE A 59 -1.74 -4.87 -11.59
CA ILE A 59 -2.70 -3.78 -11.44
C ILE A 59 -3.05 -3.24 -12.81
N ALA A 60 -2.04 -3.03 -13.65
CA ALA A 60 -2.24 -2.51 -15.00
C ALA A 60 -3.16 -3.42 -15.79
N TYR A 61 -2.93 -4.72 -15.71
CA TYR A 61 -3.76 -5.67 -16.42
C TYR A 61 -5.21 -5.63 -15.91
N ALA A 62 -5.37 -5.62 -14.58
CA ALA A 62 -6.70 -5.64 -13.98
C ALA A 62 -7.50 -4.39 -14.33
N LEU A 63 -6.85 -3.26 -14.46
CA LEU A 63 -7.53 -1.99 -14.71
C LEU A 63 -7.53 -1.60 -16.19
N GLY A 64 -6.84 -2.35 -17.04
CA GLY A 64 -6.80 -2.06 -18.45
C GLY A 64 -6.01 -0.80 -18.77
N ILE A 65 -4.96 -0.51 -18.02
CA ILE A 65 -4.11 0.65 -18.23
C ILE A 65 -2.67 0.21 -18.31
N GLY A 66 -1.79 1.14 -18.66
CA GLY A 66 -0.38 0.81 -18.78
C GLY A 66 0.30 0.73 -17.43
N ALA A 67 1.37 -0.07 -17.35
CA ALA A 67 2.13 -0.18 -16.11
C ALA A 67 2.75 1.15 -15.72
N LYS A 68 3.13 1.95 -16.69
CA LYS A 68 3.69 3.27 -16.44
C LYS A 68 2.64 4.17 -15.79
N THR A 69 1.40 4.05 -16.23
CA THR A 69 0.30 4.82 -15.66
C THR A 69 0.05 4.38 -14.22
N VAL A 70 0.14 3.07 -13.95
CA VAL A 70 0.02 2.56 -12.58
C VAL A 70 1.10 3.17 -11.70
N LYS A 71 2.33 3.22 -12.19
CA LYS A 71 3.44 3.79 -11.44
C LYS A 71 3.16 5.24 -11.07
N SER A 72 2.61 6.01 -12.03
CA SER A 72 2.25 7.39 -11.75
C SER A 72 1.17 7.49 -10.69
N HIS A 73 0.16 6.62 -10.77
CA HIS A 73 -0.89 6.61 -9.75
C HIS A 73 -0.33 6.26 -8.38
N VAL A 74 0.57 5.29 -8.31
CA VAL A 74 1.17 4.91 -7.03
C VAL A 74 1.93 6.10 -6.44
N SER A 75 2.72 6.79 -7.25
CA SER A 75 3.46 7.97 -6.77
C SER A 75 2.50 9.02 -6.23
N SER A 76 1.42 9.26 -6.95
CA SER A 76 0.42 10.23 -6.51
C SER A 76 -0.23 9.82 -5.20
N ILE A 77 -0.57 8.54 -5.07
CA ILE A 77 -1.18 8.02 -3.85
C ILE A 77 -0.25 8.22 -2.66
N LEU A 78 1.02 7.86 -2.81
CA LEU A 78 1.98 8.01 -1.71
C LEU A 78 2.07 9.47 -1.27
N ALA A 79 2.11 10.39 -2.24
CA ALA A 79 2.18 11.80 -1.92
C ALA A 79 0.92 12.28 -1.22
N LYS A 80 -0.25 11.87 -1.69
CA LYS A 80 -1.50 12.31 -1.11
C LYS A 80 -1.72 11.76 0.29
N LEU A 81 -1.27 10.52 0.53
CA LEU A 81 -1.41 9.92 1.86
C LEU A 81 -0.30 10.35 2.81
N GLY A 82 0.74 10.99 2.29
CA GLY A 82 1.84 11.40 3.14
C GLY A 82 2.67 10.25 3.66
N VAL A 83 2.76 9.17 2.89
CA VAL A 83 3.52 8.00 3.30
C VAL A 83 4.71 7.81 2.37
N ALA A 84 5.70 7.05 2.83
CA ALA A 84 6.96 6.95 2.11
C ALA A 84 7.07 5.69 1.25
N SER A 85 6.27 4.69 1.48
CA SER A 85 6.41 3.43 0.77
C SER A 85 5.06 2.81 0.48
N ARG A 86 5.04 1.89 -0.48
CA ARG A 86 3.78 1.22 -0.80
C ARG A 86 3.33 0.30 0.34
N THR A 87 4.25 -0.17 1.18
CA THR A 87 3.84 -0.93 2.35
C THR A 87 3.05 -0.06 3.31
N GLN A 88 3.51 1.17 3.53
CA GLN A 88 2.78 2.10 4.39
C GLN A 88 1.42 2.45 3.79
N ALA A 89 1.37 2.59 2.47
CA ALA A 89 0.09 2.86 1.81
C ALA A 89 -0.86 1.68 1.99
N ALA A 90 -0.36 0.46 1.89
CA ALA A 90 -1.18 -0.73 2.07
C ALA A 90 -1.72 -0.81 3.49
N LEU A 91 -0.88 -0.48 4.48
CA LEU A 91 -1.31 -0.48 5.87
C LEU A 91 -2.36 0.60 6.12
N TYR A 92 -2.20 1.76 5.49
CA TYR A 92 -3.19 2.81 5.59
C TYR A 92 -4.53 2.31 5.04
N ALA A 93 -4.50 1.65 3.87
CA ALA A 93 -5.72 1.13 3.27
C ALA A 93 -6.41 0.14 4.19
N ALA A 94 -5.64 -0.71 4.87
CA ALA A 94 -6.20 -1.65 5.82
C ALA A 94 -6.81 -0.93 7.01
N SER A 95 -6.18 0.14 7.47
CA SER A 95 -6.65 0.87 8.64
C SER A 95 -7.99 1.55 8.39
N ILE A 96 -8.28 1.91 7.15
CA ILE A 96 -9.57 2.54 6.83
C ILE A 96 -10.58 1.53 6.29
N GLY A 97 -10.25 0.24 6.36
CA GLY A 97 -11.19 -0.80 5.95
C GLY A 97 -11.30 -1.02 4.46
N LEU A 98 -10.39 -0.48 3.68
CA LEU A 98 -10.44 -0.64 2.24
C LEU A 98 -10.09 -2.07 1.82
N VAL A 99 -9.17 -2.71 2.52
CA VAL A 99 -8.78 -4.09 2.29
C VAL A 99 -8.47 -4.75 3.63
N GLU A 100 -8.38 -6.07 3.63
CA GLU A 100 -7.92 -6.81 4.79
C GLU A 100 -6.54 -7.34 4.51
N LEU A 101 -5.64 -7.12 5.46
CA LEU A 101 -4.29 -7.65 5.39
C LEU A 101 -4.18 -8.91 6.23
N SER A 102 -5.17 -9.71 6.26
CA SER A 102 -5.18 -10.80 7.14
C SER A 102 -4.26 -11.80 6.68
N GLY A 103 -3.67 -11.86 5.82
CA GLY A 103 -2.77 -12.88 5.59
C GLY A 103 -3.25 -14.22 5.90
N GLU A 104 -4.37 -14.45 6.19
CA GLU A 104 -4.75 -15.67 6.49
C GLU A 104 -4.12 -16.57 5.84
#